data_17a8e6bac9498e479bdc77985b42828a
#
_entry.id   17a8e6bac9498e479bdc77985b42828a
#
_cell.length_a   1.000
_cell.length_b   1.000
_cell.length_c   1.000
_cell.angle_alpha   90.00
_cell.angle_beta   90.00
_cell.angle_gamma   90.00
#
_symmetry.space_group_name_H-M   'P 1'
#
loop_
_entity.id
_entity.type
_entity.pdbx_description
1 polymer ?
#
loop_
_entity_poly.entity_id
_entity_poly.type
_entity_poly.pdbx_seq_one_letter_code
_entity_poly.pdbx_strand_id
1 'polypeptide(L)'
;MSIAKRISEMRKQSGISQEKLAELVGVSRQAVTKWESGKANPDTENLLRLAEIFGVSVDELCREEPSIKPLPKINPLVAAAPPLIFVFYLIYAVASGSLEAGALICLFVVCFPMSLFVQLFFGAAIKTGDFSMLAGFDSSVEYNVPEMKRYLAGLSYFIGIITIFSAALMAFTSAILHSEAFLPVQLFSYVFSYIAGILLMGYRYSDRLFKNPKDAARSKRAFPSAVVLVGMITFSAVSFIAVFELRGMENNSAEVFPAMGMLFLSIIFTLAAYILESRRLKNAEEKTPLFGKAFIVLNLLALAALVLMAIV
;
A
#
# COMPACT_ATOMS: atom_id res chain seq x y z
N MET A 1 4.41 16.55 -19.21
CA MET A 1 4.84 16.57 -20.64
C MET A 1 5.14 18.00 -20.96
N SER A 2 6.29 18.33 -21.56
CA SER A 2 6.59 19.72 -21.90
C SER A 2 5.70 20.20 -23.06
N ILE A 3 5.42 21.50 -23.11
CA ILE A 3 4.67 22.15 -24.21
C ILE A 3 5.24 21.79 -25.58
N ALA A 4 6.57 21.69 -25.68
CA ALA A 4 7.29 21.29 -26.91
C ALA A 4 6.83 19.92 -27.43
N LYS A 5 6.77 18.94 -26.55
CA LYS A 5 6.34 17.58 -26.88
C LYS A 5 4.88 17.53 -27.25
N ARG A 6 4.04 18.34 -26.57
CA ARG A 6 2.61 18.40 -26.83
C ARG A 6 2.30 19.00 -28.21
N ILE A 7 2.95 20.09 -28.58
CA ILE A 7 2.84 20.68 -29.92
C ILE A 7 3.20 19.63 -30.99
N SER A 8 4.31 18.92 -30.80
CA SER A 8 4.77 17.88 -31.73
C SER A 8 3.77 16.72 -31.86
N GLU A 9 3.20 16.26 -30.75
CA GLU A 9 2.22 15.18 -30.75
C GLU A 9 0.90 15.58 -31.39
N MET A 10 0.37 16.76 -31.04
CA MET A 10 -0.86 17.27 -31.64
C MET A 10 -0.73 17.48 -33.15
N ARG A 11 0.39 18.03 -33.60
CA ARG A 11 0.67 18.14 -35.03
C ARG A 11 0.68 16.78 -35.72
N LYS A 12 1.35 15.77 -35.12
CA LYS A 12 1.40 14.41 -35.69
C LYS A 12 0.03 13.74 -35.72
N GLN A 13 -0.78 13.92 -34.66
CA GLN A 13 -2.15 13.42 -34.61
C GLN A 13 -3.06 14.07 -35.66
N SER A 14 -2.84 15.36 -35.95
CA SER A 14 -3.54 16.06 -37.03
C SER A 14 -2.99 15.73 -38.42
N GLY A 15 -1.95 14.89 -38.54
CA GLY A 15 -1.39 14.45 -39.82
C GLY A 15 -0.67 15.53 -40.61
N ILE A 16 -0.30 16.66 -39.99
CA ILE A 16 0.30 17.81 -40.70
C ILE A 16 1.81 17.85 -40.50
N SER A 17 2.54 18.36 -41.55
CA SER A 17 4.00 18.56 -41.49
C SER A 17 4.36 19.79 -40.63
N GLN A 18 5.61 19.90 -40.17
CA GLN A 18 6.10 21.12 -39.49
C GLN A 18 5.99 22.36 -40.37
N GLU A 19 6.15 22.20 -41.68
CA GLU A 19 6.02 23.26 -42.67
C GLU A 19 4.58 23.73 -42.80
N LYS A 20 3.62 22.79 -42.84
CA LYS A 20 2.19 23.12 -42.86
C LYS A 20 1.70 23.76 -41.55
N LEU A 21 2.21 23.32 -40.42
CA LEU A 21 1.91 23.98 -39.14
C LEU A 21 2.48 25.40 -39.11
N ALA A 22 3.69 25.62 -39.60
CA ALA A 22 4.30 26.94 -39.69
C ALA A 22 3.51 27.90 -40.56
N GLU A 23 3.02 27.42 -41.73
CA GLU A 23 2.13 28.17 -42.61
C GLU A 23 0.83 28.56 -41.91
N LEU A 24 0.16 27.61 -41.22
CA LEU A 24 -1.10 27.85 -40.54
C LEU A 24 -0.96 28.84 -39.38
N VAL A 25 0.13 28.78 -38.60
CA VAL A 25 0.41 29.71 -37.50
C VAL A 25 0.91 31.06 -37.99
N GLY A 26 1.47 31.13 -39.21
CA GLY A 26 2.06 32.34 -39.78
C GLY A 26 3.50 32.59 -39.33
N VAL A 27 4.28 31.54 -39.08
CA VAL A 27 5.69 31.61 -38.63
C VAL A 27 6.61 30.83 -39.54
N SER A 28 7.93 30.94 -39.33
CA SER A 28 8.89 30.13 -40.05
C SER A 28 8.89 28.66 -39.59
N ARG A 29 9.18 27.71 -40.48
CA ARG A 29 9.40 26.29 -40.11
C ARG A 29 10.44 26.13 -39.01
N GLN A 30 11.47 27.00 -39.01
CA GLN A 30 12.53 26.99 -37.99
C GLN A 30 11.96 27.33 -36.59
N ALA A 31 10.97 28.22 -36.50
CA ALA A 31 10.28 28.53 -35.23
C ALA A 31 9.55 27.28 -34.68
N VAL A 32 8.77 26.60 -35.51
CA VAL A 32 8.08 25.36 -35.14
C VAL A 32 9.11 24.28 -34.72
N THR A 33 10.20 24.13 -35.44
CA THR A 33 11.26 23.19 -35.05
C THR A 33 11.89 23.51 -33.68
N LYS A 34 12.11 24.81 -33.40
CA LYS A 34 12.64 25.25 -32.10
C LYS A 34 11.63 24.99 -30.98
N TRP A 35 10.33 25.21 -31.22
CA TRP A 35 9.28 24.93 -30.26
C TRP A 35 9.16 23.43 -29.96
N GLU A 36 9.11 22.58 -30.99
CA GLU A 36 9.01 21.12 -30.82
C GLU A 36 10.26 20.50 -30.18
N SER A 37 11.44 21.13 -30.37
CA SER A 37 12.68 20.70 -29.72
C SER A 37 12.90 21.28 -28.31
N GLY A 38 12.01 22.17 -27.84
CA GLY A 38 12.13 22.82 -26.54
C GLY A 38 13.23 23.88 -26.45
N LYS A 39 13.81 24.30 -27.60
CA LYS A 39 14.82 25.37 -27.65
C LYS A 39 14.25 26.78 -27.54
N ALA A 40 12.97 26.93 -27.82
CA ALA A 40 12.22 28.18 -27.65
C ALA A 40 10.74 27.82 -27.31
N ASN A 41 10.04 28.75 -26.64
CA ASN A 41 8.60 28.64 -26.44
C ASN A 41 7.87 29.56 -27.42
N PRO A 42 6.65 29.17 -27.87
CA PRO A 42 5.77 30.11 -28.56
C PRO A 42 5.41 31.28 -27.63
N ASP A 43 5.25 32.47 -28.19
CA ASP A 43 4.65 33.58 -27.45
C ASP A 43 3.14 33.41 -27.29
N THR A 44 2.50 34.32 -26.54
CA THR A 44 1.07 34.22 -26.22
C THR A 44 0.18 34.21 -27.47
N GLU A 45 0.53 34.98 -28.50
CA GLU A 45 -0.24 35.05 -29.74
C GLU A 45 -0.15 33.73 -30.51
N ASN A 46 1.06 33.18 -30.63
CA ASN A 46 1.28 31.90 -31.26
C ASN A 46 0.65 30.73 -30.50
N LEU A 47 0.59 30.80 -29.14
CA LEU A 47 -0.12 29.81 -28.33
C LEU A 47 -1.62 29.82 -28.60
N LEU A 48 -2.25 30.99 -28.73
CA LEU A 48 -3.66 31.12 -29.09
C LEU A 48 -3.94 30.52 -30.47
N ARG A 49 -3.12 30.84 -31.47
CA ARG A 49 -3.26 30.27 -32.82
C ARG A 49 -3.06 28.75 -32.84
N LEU A 50 -2.08 28.24 -32.10
CA LEU A 50 -1.86 26.80 -31.99
C LEU A 50 -3.06 26.10 -31.34
N ALA A 51 -3.65 26.69 -30.28
CA ALA A 51 -4.83 26.17 -29.62
C ALA A 51 -6.04 26.12 -30.58
N GLU A 52 -6.27 27.17 -31.37
CA GLU A 52 -7.31 27.20 -32.40
C GLU A 52 -7.08 26.14 -33.50
N ILE A 53 -5.85 26.00 -34.00
CA ILE A 53 -5.51 25.02 -35.06
C ILE A 53 -5.73 23.59 -34.56
N PHE A 54 -5.40 23.30 -33.30
CA PHE A 54 -5.55 21.97 -32.71
C PHE A 54 -6.93 21.74 -32.10
N GLY A 55 -7.81 22.76 -32.03
CA GLY A 55 -9.16 22.63 -31.46
C GLY A 55 -9.18 22.40 -29.96
N VAL A 56 -8.20 22.93 -29.22
CA VAL A 56 -8.05 22.78 -27.76
C VAL A 56 -7.97 24.15 -27.08
N SER A 57 -8.14 24.20 -25.76
CA SER A 57 -7.89 25.42 -24.99
C SER A 57 -6.39 25.67 -24.81
N VAL A 58 -5.97 26.93 -24.62
CA VAL A 58 -4.58 27.29 -24.31
C VAL A 58 -4.12 26.60 -23.02
N ASP A 59 -5.00 26.50 -22.02
CA ASP A 59 -4.73 25.79 -20.75
C ASP A 59 -4.46 24.30 -21.03
N GLU A 60 -5.19 23.71 -21.95
CA GLU A 60 -4.99 22.32 -22.33
C GLU A 60 -3.70 22.13 -23.12
N LEU A 61 -3.33 23.09 -23.99
CA LEU A 61 -2.07 23.08 -24.72
C LEU A 61 -0.87 23.28 -23.79
N CYS A 62 -1.00 24.15 -22.79
CA CYS A 62 0.03 24.47 -21.81
C CYS A 62 0.08 23.51 -20.62
N ARG A 63 -0.94 22.65 -20.45
CA ARG A 63 -1.03 21.73 -19.32
C ARG A 63 0.18 20.79 -19.33
N GLU A 64 1.07 20.99 -18.40
CA GLU A 64 2.10 20.01 -18.12
C GLU A 64 1.41 18.75 -17.59
N GLU A 65 1.14 17.78 -18.46
CA GLU A 65 0.90 16.46 -17.92
C GLU A 65 2.13 16.05 -17.13
N PRO A 66 1.96 15.70 -15.87
CA PRO A 66 3.08 15.22 -15.10
C PRO A 66 3.73 14.11 -15.92
N SER A 67 5.03 14.21 -16.19
CA SER A 67 5.76 13.19 -16.96
C SER A 67 5.40 11.85 -16.33
N ILE A 68 4.68 11.01 -17.07
CA ILE A 68 4.32 9.67 -16.59
C ILE A 68 5.63 8.95 -16.44
N LYS A 69 6.22 9.06 -15.24
CA LYS A 69 7.39 8.22 -14.91
C LYS A 69 6.97 6.80 -15.21
N PRO A 70 7.76 6.03 -15.96
CA PRO A 70 7.40 4.66 -16.29
C PRO A 70 7.01 3.94 -15.00
N LEU A 71 5.93 3.16 -15.07
CA LEU A 71 5.49 2.36 -13.93
C LEU A 71 6.67 1.52 -13.46
N PRO A 72 7.01 1.52 -12.17
CA PRO A 72 8.05 0.65 -11.67
C PRO A 72 7.68 -0.79 -12.04
N LYS A 73 8.55 -1.44 -12.78
CA LYS A 73 8.39 -2.87 -13.09
C LYS A 73 8.55 -3.64 -11.79
N ILE A 74 7.63 -4.57 -11.52
CA ILE A 74 7.79 -5.49 -10.41
C ILE A 74 9.06 -6.28 -10.67
N ASN A 75 10.04 -6.15 -9.75
CA ASN A 75 11.30 -6.86 -9.92
C ASN A 75 11.06 -8.36 -9.69
N PRO A 76 11.26 -9.23 -10.71
CA PRO A 76 11.02 -10.66 -10.56
C PRO A 76 11.88 -11.31 -9.47
N LEU A 77 13.04 -10.74 -9.13
CA LEU A 77 13.88 -11.20 -8.03
C LEU A 77 13.19 -11.03 -6.68
N VAL A 78 12.41 -9.97 -6.48
CA VAL A 78 11.65 -9.76 -5.23
C VAL A 78 10.55 -10.80 -5.06
N ALA A 79 9.94 -11.24 -6.16
CA ALA A 79 8.92 -12.30 -6.12
C ALA A 79 9.54 -13.71 -5.93
N ALA A 80 10.72 -13.95 -6.50
CA ALA A 80 11.40 -15.24 -6.46
C ALA A 80 12.21 -15.48 -5.18
N ALA A 81 12.64 -14.42 -4.48
CA ALA A 81 13.52 -14.56 -3.33
C ALA A 81 12.91 -15.34 -2.12
N PRO A 82 11.64 -15.12 -1.70
CA PRO A 82 11.05 -15.90 -0.62
C PRO A 82 11.04 -17.42 -0.86
N PRO A 83 10.58 -17.92 -2.02
CA PRO A 83 10.67 -19.36 -2.30
C PRO A 83 12.11 -19.88 -2.37
N LEU A 84 13.07 -19.10 -2.86
CA LEU A 84 14.48 -19.50 -2.87
C LEU A 84 15.03 -19.62 -1.44
N ILE A 85 14.74 -18.67 -0.56
CA ILE A 85 15.15 -18.74 0.86
C ILE A 85 14.56 -19.99 1.51
N PHE A 86 13.30 -20.31 1.25
CA PHE A 86 12.68 -21.53 1.75
C PHE A 86 13.39 -22.80 1.26
N VAL A 87 13.71 -22.88 -0.04
CA VAL A 87 14.44 -24.04 -0.59
C VAL A 87 15.82 -24.16 0.04
N PHE A 88 16.57 -23.06 0.19
CA PHE A 88 17.87 -23.08 0.86
C PHE A 88 17.76 -23.52 2.31
N TYR A 89 16.77 -23.01 3.05
CA TYR A 89 16.53 -23.45 4.44
C TYR A 89 16.20 -24.94 4.51
N LEU A 90 15.35 -25.45 3.62
CA LEU A 90 14.99 -26.86 3.57
C LEU A 90 16.22 -27.76 3.31
N ILE A 91 17.06 -27.39 2.34
CA ILE A 91 18.29 -28.11 2.03
C ILE A 91 19.22 -28.13 3.27
N TYR A 92 19.40 -26.97 3.92
CA TYR A 92 20.22 -26.86 5.12
C TYR A 92 19.67 -27.71 6.28
N ALA A 93 18.35 -27.59 6.56
CA ALA A 93 17.70 -28.31 7.66
C ALA A 93 17.77 -29.83 7.50
N VAL A 94 17.63 -30.34 6.27
CA VAL A 94 17.79 -31.76 5.94
C VAL A 94 19.25 -32.18 6.09
N ALA A 95 20.19 -31.39 5.59
CA ALA A 95 21.62 -31.71 5.65
C ALA A 95 22.18 -31.68 7.08
N SER A 96 21.69 -30.77 7.93
CA SER A 96 22.12 -30.65 9.34
C SER A 96 21.35 -31.53 10.32
N GLY A 97 20.26 -32.18 9.86
CA GLY A 97 19.36 -32.94 10.75
C GLY A 97 18.53 -32.06 11.70
N SER A 98 18.52 -30.73 11.48
CA SER A 98 17.85 -29.74 12.33
C SER A 98 16.52 -29.27 11.71
N LEU A 99 15.65 -30.22 11.37
CA LEU A 99 14.37 -29.91 10.77
C LEU A 99 13.37 -29.42 11.83
N GLU A 100 13.23 -28.10 12.00
CA GLU A 100 12.26 -27.51 12.91
C GLU A 100 10.93 -27.25 12.19
N ALA A 101 9.88 -27.93 12.65
CA ALA A 101 8.56 -27.88 12.01
C ALA A 101 7.95 -26.48 12.05
N GLY A 102 8.14 -25.73 13.14
CA GLY A 102 7.59 -24.37 13.31
C GLY A 102 8.12 -23.39 12.28
N ALA A 103 9.43 -23.34 12.07
CA ALA A 103 10.04 -22.48 11.05
C ALA A 103 9.59 -22.83 9.64
N LEU A 104 9.49 -24.13 9.31
CA LEU A 104 8.97 -24.58 8.01
C LEU A 104 7.54 -24.15 7.78
N ILE A 105 6.67 -24.33 8.79
CA ILE A 105 5.26 -23.93 8.69
C ILE A 105 5.18 -22.41 8.49
N CYS A 106 5.88 -21.59 9.27
CA CYS A 106 5.86 -20.13 9.12
C CYS A 106 6.34 -19.68 7.75
N LEU A 107 7.44 -20.23 7.24
CA LEU A 107 7.96 -19.86 5.92
C LEU A 107 7.05 -20.32 4.79
N PHE A 108 6.54 -21.55 4.84
CA PHE A 108 5.74 -22.12 3.75
C PHE A 108 4.29 -21.68 3.78
N VAL A 109 3.64 -21.61 4.95
CA VAL A 109 2.22 -21.31 5.08
C VAL A 109 1.94 -19.81 5.14
N VAL A 110 2.86 -19.02 5.73
CA VAL A 110 2.63 -17.59 5.94
C VAL A 110 3.43 -16.73 4.96
N CYS A 111 4.75 -16.81 5.00
CA CYS A 111 5.59 -15.86 4.25
C CYS A 111 5.51 -16.07 2.73
N PHE A 112 5.56 -17.31 2.25
CA PHE A 112 5.54 -17.60 0.83
C PHE A 112 4.18 -17.33 0.18
N PRO A 113 3.04 -17.89 0.65
CA PRO A 113 1.74 -17.65 0.04
C PRO A 113 1.33 -16.18 0.11
N MET A 114 1.62 -15.48 1.22
CA MET A 114 1.31 -14.06 1.38
C MET A 114 2.06 -13.22 0.34
N SER A 115 3.35 -13.47 0.14
CA SER A 115 4.16 -12.79 -0.88
C SER A 115 3.65 -13.08 -2.29
N LEU A 116 3.40 -14.35 -2.60
CA LEU A 116 2.89 -14.77 -3.91
C LEU A 116 1.52 -14.17 -4.21
N PHE A 117 0.60 -14.24 -3.26
CA PHE A 117 -0.75 -13.66 -3.39
C PHE A 117 -0.68 -12.16 -3.71
N VAL A 118 0.12 -11.40 -2.95
CA VAL A 118 0.27 -9.96 -3.17
C VAL A 118 0.88 -9.67 -4.54
N GLN A 119 1.92 -10.40 -4.95
CA GLN A 119 2.56 -10.20 -6.24
C GLN A 119 1.59 -10.49 -7.41
N LEU A 120 0.84 -11.58 -7.34
CA LEU A 120 -0.14 -11.94 -8.36
C LEU A 120 -1.32 -10.96 -8.38
N PHE A 121 -1.87 -10.64 -7.23
CA PHE A 121 -3.06 -9.81 -7.08
C PHE A 121 -2.78 -8.36 -7.48
N PHE A 122 -1.71 -7.75 -6.97
CA PHE A 122 -1.33 -6.40 -7.37
C PHE A 122 -0.84 -6.35 -8.81
N GLY A 123 -0.15 -7.39 -9.28
CA GLY A 123 0.25 -7.52 -10.68
C GLY A 123 -0.94 -7.55 -11.63
N ALA A 124 -1.99 -8.28 -11.30
CA ALA A 124 -3.23 -8.31 -12.04
C ALA A 124 -3.92 -6.93 -12.04
N ALA A 125 -4.09 -6.30 -10.87
CA ALA A 125 -4.71 -4.98 -10.74
C ALA A 125 -3.92 -3.89 -11.52
N ILE A 126 -2.60 -3.93 -11.49
CA ILE A 126 -1.75 -3.00 -12.27
C ILE A 126 -1.95 -3.22 -13.78
N LYS A 127 -2.03 -4.48 -14.23
CA LYS A 127 -2.16 -4.83 -15.64
C LYS A 127 -3.55 -4.49 -16.18
N THR A 128 -4.60 -4.87 -15.48
CA THR A 128 -6.00 -4.63 -15.91
C THR A 128 -6.46 -3.20 -15.67
N GLY A 129 -5.95 -2.55 -14.62
CA GLY A 129 -6.45 -1.25 -14.14
C GLY A 129 -7.75 -1.39 -13.34
N ASP A 130 -8.17 -2.60 -13.01
CA ASP A 130 -9.30 -2.86 -12.13
C ASP A 130 -8.82 -2.97 -10.69
N PHE A 131 -9.35 -2.09 -9.85
CA PHE A 131 -9.00 -1.99 -8.42
C PHE A 131 -10.15 -2.40 -7.51
N SER A 132 -11.26 -2.88 -8.06
CA SER A 132 -12.50 -3.21 -7.32
C SER A 132 -12.31 -4.21 -6.19
N MET A 133 -11.32 -5.09 -6.34
CA MET A 133 -11.00 -6.12 -5.34
C MET A 133 -10.05 -5.63 -4.23
N LEU A 134 -9.52 -4.40 -4.32
CA LEU A 134 -8.66 -3.86 -3.26
C LEU A 134 -9.48 -3.50 -2.02
N ALA A 135 -9.01 -3.91 -0.85
CA ALA A 135 -9.62 -3.53 0.41
C ALA A 135 -9.65 -1.99 0.55
N GLY A 136 -10.83 -1.44 0.82
CA GLY A 136 -11.03 0.01 0.92
C GLY A 136 -11.27 0.73 -0.41
N PHE A 137 -11.35 0.02 -1.54
CA PHE A 137 -11.78 0.60 -2.79
C PHE A 137 -13.26 1.02 -2.71
N ASP A 138 -13.56 2.23 -3.16
CA ASP A 138 -14.90 2.79 -3.20
C ASP A 138 -15.21 3.22 -4.63
N SER A 139 -16.13 2.55 -5.29
CA SER A 139 -16.50 2.83 -6.69
C SER A 139 -17.11 4.21 -6.91
N SER A 140 -17.57 4.88 -5.84
CA SER A 140 -18.09 6.25 -5.89
C SER A 140 -17.01 7.32 -5.93
N VAL A 141 -15.74 6.93 -5.72
CA VAL A 141 -14.58 7.82 -5.64
C VAL A 141 -13.76 7.76 -6.93
N GLU A 142 -13.39 8.90 -7.46
CA GLU A 142 -12.52 8.98 -8.62
C GLU A 142 -11.04 8.89 -8.25
N TYR A 143 -10.41 7.80 -8.66
CA TYR A 143 -8.98 7.57 -8.46
C TYR A 143 -8.12 8.04 -9.64
N ASN A 144 -6.89 8.46 -9.31
CA ASN A 144 -5.85 8.70 -10.30
C ASN A 144 -5.20 7.35 -10.68
N VAL A 145 -5.68 6.73 -11.75
CA VAL A 145 -5.26 5.39 -12.18
C VAL A 145 -3.74 5.24 -12.33
N PRO A 146 -3.00 6.16 -12.98
CA PRO A 146 -1.53 6.09 -13.04
C PRO A 146 -0.86 6.08 -11.67
N GLU A 147 -1.30 6.92 -10.74
CA GLU A 147 -0.74 6.97 -9.38
C GLU A 147 -1.14 5.75 -8.55
N MET A 148 -2.36 5.22 -8.73
CA MET A 148 -2.77 3.96 -8.11
C MET A 148 -1.88 2.80 -8.55
N LYS A 149 -1.56 2.68 -9.84
CA LYS A 149 -0.63 1.67 -10.34
C LYS A 149 0.77 1.82 -9.75
N ARG A 150 1.27 3.06 -9.59
CA ARG A 150 2.57 3.32 -8.92
C ARG A 150 2.55 2.96 -7.45
N TYR A 151 1.48 3.31 -6.76
CA TYR A 151 1.28 2.96 -5.36
C TYR A 151 1.31 1.44 -5.16
N LEU A 152 0.55 0.68 -5.94
CA LEU A 152 0.52 -0.78 -5.87
C LEU A 152 1.87 -1.42 -6.20
N ALA A 153 2.58 -0.90 -7.21
CA ALA A 153 3.91 -1.39 -7.55
C ALA A 153 4.93 -1.10 -6.43
N GLY A 154 4.89 0.09 -5.85
CA GLY A 154 5.72 0.46 -4.70
C GLY A 154 5.41 -0.41 -3.46
N LEU A 155 4.12 -0.63 -3.19
CA LEU A 155 3.66 -1.46 -2.09
C LEU A 155 4.07 -2.93 -2.28
N SER A 156 3.91 -3.47 -3.50
CA SER A 156 4.38 -4.82 -3.87
C SER A 156 5.87 -4.99 -3.60
N TYR A 157 6.68 -4.00 -4.00
CA TYR A 157 8.13 -4.02 -3.77
C TYR A 157 8.47 -3.97 -2.28
N PHE A 158 7.84 -3.08 -1.52
CA PHE A 158 8.02 -2.95 -0.07
C PHE A 158 7.67 -4.26 0.66
N ILE A 159 6.51 -4.85 0.35
CA ILE A 159 6.05 -6.11 0.93
C ILE A 159 7.03 -7.24 0.59
N GLY A 160 7.50 -7.29 -0.66
CA GLY A 160 8.49 -8.28 -1.08
C GLY A 160 9.79 -8.19 -0.27
N ILE A 161 10.33 -6.99 -0.05
CA ILE A 161 11.55 -6.78 0.76
C ILE A 161 11.33 -7.22 2.20
N ILE A 162 10.22 -6.84 2.83
CA ILE A 162 9.92 -7.26 4.21
C ILE A 162 9.79 -8.77 4.30
N THR A 163 9.14 -9.41 3.31
CA THR A 163 9.01 -10.86 3.26
C THR A 163 10.38 -11.54 3.15
N ILE A 164 11.26 -11.04 2.27
CA ILE A 164 12.63 -11.56 2.13
C ILE A 164 13.40 -11.46 3.45
N PHE A 165 13.38 -10.27 4.06
CA PHE A 165 14.10 -10.03 5.31
C PHE A 165 13.57 -10.90 6.45
N SER A 166 12.25 -10.98 6.63
CA SER A 166 11.63 -11.78 7.68
C SER A 166 11.84 -13.28 7.46
N ALA A 167 11.74 -13.76 6.22
CA ALA A 167 12.00 -15.17 5.90
C ALA A 167 13.47 -15.52 6.14
N ALA A 168 14.42 -14.66 5.77
CA ALA A 168 15.84 -14.86 6.03
C ALA A 168 16.14 -14.86 7.53
N LEU A 169 15.52 -13.97 8.31
CA LEU A 169 15.69 -13.90 9.76
C LEU A 169 15.13 -15.15 10.44
N MET A 170 13.94 -15.62 10.04
CA MET A 170 13.34 -16.86 10.56
C MET A 170 14.22 -18.07 10.26
N ALA A 171 14.68 -18.19 9.01
CA ALA A 171 15.58 -19.28 8.61
C ALA A 171 16.93 -19.24 9.38
N PHE A 172 17.50 -18.04 9.57
CA PHE A 172 18.74 -17.85 10.31
C PHE A 172 18.61 -18.23 11.78
N THR A 173 17.57 -17.77 12.48
CA THR A 173 17.37 -18.08 13.91
C THR A 173 17.11 -19.57 14.13
N SER A 174 16.28 -20.19 13.28
CA SER A 174 16.05 -21.63 13.36
C SER A 174 17.32 -22.43 13.07
N ALA A 175 18.04 -22.09 12.00
CA ALA A 175 19.25 -22.85 11.60
C ALA A 175 20.43 -22.69 12.53
N ILE A 176 20.67 -21.54 13.17
CA ILE A 176 21.85 -21.23 13.93
C ILE A 176 21.60 -21.29 15.45
N LEU A 177 20.45 -20.76 15.89
CA LEU A 177 20.13 -20.72 17.31
C LEU A 177 19.41 -21.98 17.79
N HIS A 178 18.96 -22.85 16.88
CA HIS A 178 18.19 -24.07 17.17
C HIS A 178 17.06 -23.82 18.20
N SER A 179 16.36 -22.67 18.05
CA SER A 179 15.32 -22.22 18.98
C SER A 179 14.10 -21.71 18.24
N GLU A 180 12.96 -22.28 18.52
CA GLU A 180 11.66 -21.82 18.05
C GLU A 180 11.07 -20.70 18.92
N ALA A 181 11.68 -20.39 20.07
CA ALA A 181 11.17 -19.39 21.02
C ALA A 181 11.00 -17.99 20.40
N PHE A 182 11.78 -17.65 19.37
CA PHE A 182 11.69 -16.36 18.67
C PHE A 182 10.65 -16.32 17.56
N LEU A 183 10.12 -17.46 17.10
CA LEU A 183 9.19 -17.51 15.96
C LEU A 183 7.93 -16.67 16.15
N PRO A 184 7.23 -16.71 17.31
CA PRO A 184 6.05 -15.87 17.51
C PRO A 184 6.35 -14.38 17.39
N VAL A 185 7.47 -13.91 17.94
CA VAL A 185 7.89 -12.51 17.89
C VAL A 185 8.25 -12.11 16.46
N GLN A 186 8.92 -12.97 15.72
CA GLN A 186 9.30 -12.72 14.32
C GLN A 186 8.10 -12.70 13.40
N LEU A 187 7.18 -13.65 13.52
CA LEU A 187 5.94 -13.69 12.76
C LEU A 187 5.10 -12.43 13.03
N PHE A 188 5.03 -12.05 14.29
CA PHE A 188 4.36 -10.85 14.72
C PHE A 188 4.97 -9.58 14.10
N SER A 189 6.32 -9.45 14.20
CA SER A 189 7.05 -8.32 13.59
C SER A 189 6.83 -8.26 12.07
N TYR A 190 6.77 -9.42 11.41
CA TYR A 190 6.47 -9.51 9.98
C TYR A 190 5.08 -8.96 9.65
N VAL A 191 4.04 -9.45 10.31
CA VAL A 191 2.64 -9.02 10.09
C VAL A 191 2.48 -7.54 10.43
N PHE A 192 3.06 -7.09 11.54
CA PHE A 192 3.03 -5.68 11.94
C PHE A 192 3.70 -4.77 10.92
N SER A 193 4.90 -5.10 10.46
CA SER A 193 5.63 -4.33 9.44
C SER A 193 4.86 -4.26 8.13
N TYR A 194 4.22 -5.36 7.74
CA TYR A 194 3.38 -5.46 6.57
C TYR A 194 2.19 -4.47 6.63
N ILE A 195 1.43 -4.50 7.72
CA ILE A 195 0.27 -3.63 7.91
C ILE A 195 0.69 -2.16 8.06
N ALA A 196 1.72 -1.89 8.86
CA ALA A 196 2.27 -0.54 9.04
C ALA A 196 2.72 0.07 7.72
N GLY A 197 3.37 -0.74 6.86
CA GLY A 197 3.79 -0.31 5.53
C GLY A 197 2.62 0.04 4.62
N ILE A 198 1.56 -0.77 4.60
CA ILE A 198 0.34 -0.46 3.84
C ILE A 198 -0.26 0.87 4.29
N LEU A 199 -0.39 1.07 5.60
CA LEU A 199 -0.96 2.29 6.17
C LEU A 199 -0.11 3.52 5.87
N LEU A 200 1.21 3.46 6.13
CA LEU A 200 2.12 4.58 5.91
C LEU A 200 2.22 4.97 4.44
N MET A 201 2.30 3.98 3.54
CA MET A 201 2.30 4.24 2.11
C MET A 201 0.96 4.80 1.64
N GLY A 202 -0.17 4.26 2.11
CA GLY A 202 -1.50 4.78 1.82
C GLY A 202 -1.66 6.24 2.24
N TYR A 203 -1.20 6.60 3.45
CA TYR A 203 -1.18 7.97 3.93
C TYR A 203 -0.31 8.89 3.06
N ARG A 204 0.91 8.47 2.74
CA ARG A 204 1.87 9.25 1.94
C ARG A 204 1.40 9.48 0.51
N TYR A 205 0.69 8.51 -0.07
CA TYR A 205 0.19 8.60 -1.45
C TYR A 205 -1.20 9.21 -1.56
N SER A 206 -1.93 9.41 -0.46
CA SER A 206 -3.34 9.83 -0.50
C SER A 206 -3.60 11.07 -1.36
N ASP A 207 -2.75 12.12 -1.30
CA ASP A 207 -2.92 13.32 -2.15
C ASP A 207 -2.80 13.06 -3.65
N ARG A 208 -2.14 11.97 -4.04
CA ARG A 208 -1.91 11.61 -5.44
C ARG A 208 -2.88 10.56 -5.95
N LEU A 209 -3.40 9.73 -5.04
CA LEU A 209 -4.31 8.63 -5.38
C LEU A 209 -5.70 9.12 -5.77
N PHE A 210 -6.16 10.22 -5.19
CA PHE A 210 -7.49 10.75 -5.42
C PHE A 210 -7.44 11.94 -6.37
N LYS A 211 -8.40 12.03 -7.31
CA LYS A 211 -8.57 13.20 -8.16
C LYS A 211 -9.18 14.38 -7.39
N ASN A 212 -10.10 14.08 -6.45
CA ASN A 212 -10.75 15.07 -5.62
C ASN A 212 -9.98 15.30 -4.31
N PRO A 213 -9.56 16.55 -3.98
CA PRO A 213 -8.85 16.85 -2.74
C PRO A 213 -9.64 16.50 -1.46
N LYS A 214 -10.98 16.52 -1.52
CA LYS A 214 -11.83 16.14 -0.37
C LYS A 214 -11.67 14.67 -0.02
N ASP A 215 -11.55 13.78 -1.02
CA ASP A 215 -11.37 12.35 -0.78
C ASP A 215 -9.96 12.05 -0.26
N ALA A 216 -8.94 12.76 -0.73
CA ALA A 216 -7.60 12.70 -0.18
C ALA A 216 -7.55 13.12 1.30
N ALA A 217 -8.19 14.24 1.64
CA ALA A 217 -8.29 14.71 3.02
C ALA A 217 -9.04 13.71 3.92
N ARG A 218 -10.12 13.10 3.41
CA ARG A 218 -10.86 12.05 4.11
C ARG A 218 -9.97 10.82 4.40
N SER A 219 -9.24 10.35 3.40
CA SER A 219 -8.31 9.24 3.55
C SER A 219 -7.25 9.52 4.63
N LYS A 220 -6.67 10.71 4.63
CA LYS A 220 -5.70 11.13 5.67
C LYS A 220 -6.32 11.21 7.06
N ARG A 221 -7.55 11.65 7.18
CA ARG A 221 -8.27 11.69 8.48
C ARG A 221 -8.57 10.29 9.03
N ALA A 222 -8.77 9.29 8.17
CA ALA A 222 -8.97 7.91 8.59
C ALA A 222 -7.67 7.23 9.08
N PHE A 223 -6.50 7.75 8.73
CA PHE A 223 -5.21 7.16 9.08
C PHE A 223 -5.00 6.95 10.58
N PRO A 224 -5.25 7.92 11.49
CA PRO A 224 -5.03 7.71 12.92
C PRO A 224 -5.91 6.58 13.48
N SER A 225 -7.16 6.45 13.05
CA SER A 225 -8.04 5.36 13.49
C SER A 225 -7.56 3.99 12.99
N ALA A 226 -6.99 3.92 11.78
CA ALA A 226 -6.37 2.71 11.26
C ALA A 226 -5.09 2.33 12.03
N VAL A 227 -4.28 3.31 12.43
CA VAL A 227 -3.09 3.07 13.28
C VAL A 227 -3.51 2.53 14.65
N VAL A 228 -4.55 3.10 15.26
CA VAL A 228 -5.09 2.59 16.55
C VAL A 228 -5.62 1.17 16.38
N LEU A 229 -6.36 0.86 15.31
CA LEU A 229 -6.84 -0.49 15.01
C LEU A 229 -5.68 -1.50 15.00
N VAL A 230 -4.64 -1.21 14.23
CA VAL A 230 -3.49 -2.09 14.11
C VAL A 230 -2.77 -2.22 15.45
N GLY A 231 -2.53 -1.10 16.13
CA GLY A 231 -1.90 -1.08 17.45
C GLY A 231 -2.65 -1.91 18.48
N MET A 232 -3.99 -1.80 18.52
CA MET A 232 -4.83 -2.55 19.45
C MET A 232 -4.85 -4.05 19.15
N ILE A 233 -5.01 -4.45 17.88
CA ILE A 233 -4.96 -5.89 17.51
C ILE A 233 -3.60 -6.47 17.87
N THR A 234 -2.54 -5.73 17.57
CA THR A 234 -1.15 -6.05 17.88
C THR A 234 -0.95 -6.23 19.38
N PHE A 235 -1.35 -5.25 20.15
CA PHE A 235 -1.25 -5.27 21.60
C PHE A 235 -2.05 -6.42 22.21
N SER A 236 -3.25 -6.72 21.68
CA SER A 236 -4.08 -7.84 22.11
C SER A 236 -3.37 -9.18 21.90
N ALA A 237 -2.75 -9.39 20.73
CA ALA A 237 -2.03 -10.62 20.41
C ALA A 237 -0.80 -10.80 21.31
N VAL A 238 0.00 -9.74 21.51
CA VAL A 238 1.18 -9.80 22.41
C VAL A 238 0.78 -10.07 23.84
N SER A 239 -0.28 -9.39 24.33
CA SER A 239 -0.79 -9.59 25.68
C SER A 239 -1.25 -11.03 25.91
N PHE A 240 -1.92 -11.63 24.91
CA PHE A 240 -2.33 -13.03 24.99
C PHE A 240 -1.14 -13.97 25.08
N ILE A 241 -0.11 -13.79 24.22
CA ILE A 241 1.10 -14.62 24.25
C ILE A 241 1.81 -14.47 25.59
N ALA A 242 1.96 -13.24 26.09
CA ALA A 242 2.62 -12.98 27.36
C ALA A 242 1.87 -13.64 28.55
N VAL A 243 0.54 -13.55 28.58
CA VAL A 243 -0.26 -14.21 29.64
C VAL A 243 -0.17 -15.73 29.53
N PHE A 244 -0.22 -16.27 28.31
CA PHE A 244 -0.10 -17.69 28.03
C PHE A 244 1.23 -18.25 28.55
N GLU A 245 2.33 -17.60 28.23
CA GLU A 245 3.68 -17.98 28.67
C GLU A 245 3.88 -17.83 30.18
N LEU A 246 3.52 -16.66 30.74
CA LEU A 246 3.72 -16.36 32.17
C LEU A 246 2.92 -17.27 33.11
N ARG A 247 1.78 -17.77 32.65
CA ARG A 247 0.93 -18.68 33.46
C ARG A 247 1.15 -20.15 33.18
N GLY A 248 1.99 -20.51 32.19
CA GLY A 248 2.23 -21.92 31.84
C GLY A 248 0.95 -22.64 31.41
N MET A 249 0.08 -21.97 30.64
CA MET A 249 -1.26 -22.47 30.28
C MET A 249 -1.26 -23.66 29.31
N GLU A 250 -0.09 -24.19 28.92
CA GLU A 250 0.04 -25.21 27.88
C GLU A 250 -0.83 -26.46 28.08
N ASN A 251 -1.16 -26.79 29.33
CA ASN A 251 -1.93 -27.99 29.68
C ASN A 251 -3.24 -27.73 30.44
N ASN A 252 -3.65 -26.47 30.59
CA ASN A 252 -4.84 -26.12 31.40
C ASN A 252 -5.94 -25.46 30.55
N SER A 253 -6.79 -26.29 29.95
CA SER A 253 -7.90 -25.79 29.09
C SER A 253 -8.89 -24.89 29.86
N ALA A 254 -9.01 -25.06 31.19
CA ALA A 254 -9.90 -24.26 32.03
C ALA A 254 -9.50 -22.78 32.09
N GLU A 255 -8.22 -22.47 31.94
CA GLU A 255 -7.70 -21.11 31.91
C GLU A 255 -7.54 -20.57 30.46
N VAL A 256 -7.19 -21.43 29.52
CA VAL A 256 -6.98 -21.05 28.11
C VAL A 256 -8.28 -20.53 27.46
N PHE A 257 -9.40 -21.24 27.64
CA PHE A 257 -10.67 -20.83 27.00
C PHE A 257 -11.18 -19.46 27.43
N PRO A 258 -11.21 -19.09 28.73
CA PRO A 258 -11.57 -17.73 29.15
C PRO A 258 -10.60 -16.68 28.61
N ALA A 259 -9.30 -16.90 28.62
CA ALA A 259 -8.30 -15.98 28.08
C ALA A 259 -8.49 -15.76 26.57
N MET A 260 -8.72 -16.81 25.78
CA MET A 260 -9.09 -16.70 24.37
C MET A 260 -10.40 -15.93 24.18
N GLY A 261 -11.41 -16.15 25.01
CA GLY A 261 -12.65 -15.40 24.97
C GLY A 261 -12.44 -13.90 25.15
N MET A 262 -11.61 -13.49 26.10
CA MET A 262 -11.25 -12.09 26.33
C MET A 262 -10.43 -11.49 25.18
N LEU A 263 -9.53 -12.24 24.57
CA LEU A 263 -8.80 -11.85 23.37
C LEU A 263 -9.77 -11.57 22.21
N PHE A 264 -10.69 -12.50 21.92
CA PHE A 264 -11.68 -12.31 20.86
C PHE A 264 -12.59 -11.12 21.13
N LEU A 265 -13.00 -10.92 22.37
CA LEU A 265 -13.82 -9.77 22.78
C LEU A 265 -13.09 -8.45 22.55
N SER A 266 -11.80 -8.36 22.90
CA SER A 266 -10.97 -7.20 22.63
C SER A 266 -10.88 -6.90 21.13
N ILE A 267 -10.65 -7.91 20.29
CA ILE A 267 -10.59 -7.77 18.83
C ILE A 267 -11.94 -7.30 18.27
N ILE A 268 -13.06 -7.88 18.75
CA ILE A 268 -14.41 -7.49 18.30
C ILE A 268 -14.69 -6.03 18.63
N PHE A 269 -14.40 -5.56 19.84
CA PHE A 269 -14.60 -4.16 20.22
C PHE A 269 -13.73 -3.22 19.38
N THR A 270 -12.47 -3.58 19.12
CA THR A 270 -11.56 -2.78 18.29
C THR A 270 -12.03 -2.70 16.85
N LEU A 271 -12.48 -3.80 16.26
CA LEU A 271 -13.05 -3.82 14.90
C LEU A 271 -14.35 -3.01 14.81
N ALA A 272 -15.25 -3.15 15.79
CA ALA A 272 -16.48 -2.37 15.86
C ALA A 272 -16.18 -0.87 15.99
N ALA A 273 -15.20 -0.49 16.81
CA ALA A 273 -14.73 0.89 16.95
C ALA A 273 -14.27 1.45 15.59
N TYR A 274 -13.45 0.71 14.88
CA TYR A 274 -12.93 1.13 13.56
C TYR A 274 -14.04 1.25 12.51
N ILE A 275 -14.99 0.29 12.46
CA ILE A 275 -16.11 0.33 11.51
C ILE A 275 -16.99 1.55 11.75
N LEU A 276 -17.35 1.83 13.02
CA LEU A 276 -18.17 2.99 13.37
C LEU A 276 -17.44 4.30 13.06
N GLU A 277 -16.15 4.36 13.34
CA GLU A 277 -15.31 5.52 13.04
C GLU A 277 -15.18 5.76 11.54
N SER A 278 -14.95 4.70 10.76
CA SER A 278 -14.90 4.77 9.30
C SER A 278 -16.22 5.30 8.71
N ARG A 279 -17.37 4.84 9.23
CA ARG A 279 -18.69 5.36 8.82
C ARG A 279 -18.87 6.83 9.20
N ARG A 280 -18.46 7.22 10.42
CA ARG A 280 -18.50 8.62 10.87
C ARG A 280 -17.68 9.54 9.98
N LEU A 281 -16.47 9.10 9.61
CA LEU A 281 -15.56 9.88 8.76
C LEU A 281 -16.03 10.00 7.30
N LYS A 282 -16.88 9.09 6.82
CA LYS A 282 -17.49 9.22 5.47
C LYS A 282 -18.31 10.50 5.32
N ASN A 283 -18.99 10.93 6.40
CA ASN A 283 -19.89 12.09 6.41
C ASN A 283 -19.31 13.28 7.20
N ALA A 284 -18.01 13.26 7.52
CA ALA A 284 -17.39 14.25 8.38
C ALA A 284 -17.06 15.54 7.64
N GLU A 285 -17.45 16.66 8.22
CA GLU A 285 -17.00 18.00 7.83
C GLU A 285 -15.60 18.29 8.41
N GLU A 286 -15.00 19.42 7.94
CA GLU A 286 -13.62 19.79 8.27
C GLU A 286 -13.34 19.98 9.78
N LYS A 287 -14.36 20.35 10.55
CA LYS A 287 -14.30 20.60 12.01
C LYS A 287 -14.58 19.36 12.88
N THR A 288 -14.75 18.19 12.31
CA THR A 288 -15.08 16.96 13.07
C THR A 288 -13.91 16.54 13.95
N PRO A 289 -14.11 16.15 15.23
CA PRO A 289 -13.05 15.64 16.10
C PRO A 289 -12.29 14.47 15.49
N LEU A 290 -11.00 14.35 15.81
CA LEU A 290 -10.12 13.29 15.28
C LEU A 290 -10.67 11.89 15.58
N PHE A 291 -11.23 11.70 16.78
CA PHE A 291 -11.87 10.44 17.18
C PHE A 291 -13.31 10.68 17.67
N GLY A 292 -14.22 9.81 17.27
CA GLY A 292 -15.59 9.81 17.76
C GLY A 292 -15.71 9.22 19.18
N LYS A 293 -16.74 9.62 19.92
CA LYS A 293 -16.99 9.09 21.29
C LYS A 293 -17.10 7.57 21.29
N ALA A 294 -17.83 6.99 20.33
CA ALA A 294 -17.97 5.54 20.20
C ALA A 294 -16.64 4.83 19.99
N PHE A 295 -15.75 5.41 19.16
CA PHE A 295 -14.41 4.88 18.91
C PHE A 295 -13.59 4.81 20.21
N ILE A 296 -13.61 5.87 21.01
CA ILE A 296 -12.89 5.94 22.29
C ILE A 296 -13.44 4.91 23.26
N VAL A 297 -14.77 4.87 23.44
CA VAL A 297 -15.42 3.96 24.41
C VAL A 297 -15.15 2.50 24.06
N LEU A 298 -15.28 2.11 22.79
CA LEU A 298 -15.06 0.72 22.39
C LEU A 298 -13.59 0.29 22.53
N ASN A 299 -12.62 1.17 22.26
CA ASN A 299 -11.22 0.84 22.49
C ASN A 299 -10.88 0.76 24.00
N LEU A 300 -11.54 1.55 24.86
CA LEU A 300 -11.41 1.40 26.31
C LEU A 300 -12.00 0.07 26.80
N LEU A 301 -13.14 -0.37 26.23
CA LEU A 301 -13.70 -1.70 26.52
C LEU A 301 -12.79 -2.83 26.04
N ALA A 302 -12.14 -2.67 24.89
CA ALA A 302 -11.15 -3.60 24.39
C ALA A 302 -9.96 -3.73 25.36
N LEU A 303 -9.44 -2.61 25.88
CA LEU A 303 -8.37 -2.60 26.89
C LEU A 303 -8.84 -3.26 28.19
N ALA A 304 -10.06 -2.99 28.65
CA ALA A 304 -10.61 -3.63 29.84
C ALA A 304 -10.70 -5.16 29.68
N ALA A 305 -11.09 -5.65 28.51
CA ALA A 305 -11.09 -7.10 28.21
C ALA A 305 -9.68 -7.70 28.32
N LEU A 306 -8.64 -6.99 27.86
CA LEU A 306 -7.26 -7.45 27.99
C LEU A 306 -6.75 -7.45 29.43
N VAL A 307 -7.15 -6.47 30.24
CA VAL A 307 -6.85 -6.45 31.68
C VAL A 307 -7.52 -7.63 32.39
N LEU A 308 -8.80 -7.90 32.06
CA LEU A 308 -9.50 -9.06 32.59
C LEU A 308 -8.84 -10.38 32.18
N MET A 309 -8.37 -10.50 30.94
CA MET A 309 -7.61 -11.64 30.46
C MET A 309 -6.36 -11.90 31.32
N ALA A 310 -5.67 -10.85 31.77
CA ALA A 310 -4.51 -10.96 32.62
C ALA A 310 -4.84 -11.35 34.07
N ILE A 311 -6.11 -11.19 34.53
CA ILE A 311 -6.57 -11.49 35.87
C ILE A 311 -7.16 -12.90 35.95
N VAL A 312 -7.92 -13.30 34.92
CA VAL A 312 -8.54 -14.64 34.83
C VAL A 312 -7.49 -15.69 34.51
#